data_6f7a2675b88ea1a904d94eb9e59be2f6
#
_entry.id   6f7a2675b88ea1a904d94eb9e59be2f6
#
_cell.length_a   1.000
_cell.length_b   1.000
_cell.length_c   1.000
_cell.angle_alpha   90.00
_cell.angle_beta   90.00
_cell.angle_gamma   90.00
#
_symmetry.space_group_name_H-M   'P 1'
#
loop_
_entity.id
_entity.type
_entity.pdbx_description
1 polymer ?
#
loop_
_entity_poly.entity_id
_entity_poly.type
_entity_poly.pdbx_seq_one_letter_code
_entity_poly.pdbx_strand_id
1 'polypeptide(L)'
;MTKFRPLSLACLAAVLALAACDRAAPPAATPAVSPPEMAMIGAHLLEGLGDHHFAITTTHPEVQRWFDQGLMLTYGFNHDAAERSFLKAAELDPQCAMCWWGASLVLGPHVNATMDPADNADAWQRLQRARSLAPNASEREQAFIEALSARYAEQPPEDRRALDEAYAAATRELARKRPDDLDAAVFLAEALMDLQPWDYYDAQLQPKGHTAEVVQTLESVMARHPDHAGALHLYVHAVEASADPQRGADAADRLRTLVPGSGHLVHMPAHIYARVGRWHDAVVANQRAIEADDAYLALCRGNVQGVYPLGYVPHNHHFLWFAASMEGNGALAKASAAATSERADLQELMRQPGFAGLQHYWLTGWFDRVRFGRWDEIVGVPNPAPDLPYVTAIWHYAQAMAAVRQDRLADADAHLAKLRPLAADPAMDQLLVWDRYPLAHAARIAERTVTAELAAARGQFDDAAAALGEGIAIEDAIPYDEPPGWHAPVRHTLGAVLLQAGRPAEAEAVYREELRRNPGNGWSLFGLARSLEAQGKPEAVQVQARFAEAWRNADIRPTASRI
;
A
#
# COMPACT_ATOMS: atom_id res chain seq x y z
N MET A 1 40.08 -7.05 9.80
CA MET A 1 40.24 -6.90 8.35
C MET A 1 40.03 -8.25 7.70
N THR A 2 38.80 -8.59 7.33
CA THR A 2 38.48 -9.76 6.52
C THR A 2 37.36 -9.34 5.58
N LYS A 3 37.66 -9.26 4.31
CA LYS A 3 36.79 -8.81 3.24
C LYS A 3 35.73 -9.88 2.97
N PHE A 4 34.46 -9.57 3.14
CA PHE A 4 33.35 -10.35 2.55
C PHE A 4 33.16 -9.92 1.09
N ARG A 5 33.23 -10.86 0.20
CA ARG A 5 32.86 -10.75 -1.21
C ARG A 5 31.36 -11.05 -1.33
N PRO A 6 30.61 -10.34 -2.18
CA PRO A 6 29.24 -10.72 -2.48
C PRO A 6 29.22 -11.98 -3.36
N LEU A 7 28.36 -12.93 -3.01
CA LEU A 7 28.02 -14.07 -3.88
C LEU A 7 27.02 -13.60 -4.93
N SER A 8 27.43 -13.67 -6.17
CA SER A 8 26.60 -13.47 -7.34
C SER A 8 25.49 -14.53 -7.41
N LEU A 9 24.25 -14.09 -7.61
CA LEU A 9 23.11 -14.92 -8.03
C LEU A 9 23.34 -15.43 -9.46
N ALA A 10 23.77 -16.68 -9.58
CA ALA A 10 23.75 -17.43 -10.82
C ALA A 10 23.45 -18.89 -10.46
N CYS A 11 22.18 -19.25 -10.29
CA CYS A 11 21.70 -20.63 -10.22
C CYS A 11 20.19 -20.67 -10.42
N LEU A 12 19.74 -20.58 -11.66
CA LEU A 12 18.45 -21.16 -12.06
C LEU A 12 18.53 -21.72 -13.47
N ALA A 13 19.35 -22.78 -13.65
CA ALA A 13 19.29 -23.63 -14.82
C ALA A 13 20.00 -24.95 -14.51
N ALA A 14 19.38 -25.84 -13.76
CA ALA A 14 19.75 -27.27 -13.76
C ALA A 14 18.81 -28.04 -12.81
N VAL A 15 17.64 -28.46 -13.29
CA VAL A 15 17.01 -29.76 -12.96
C VAL A 15 16.03 -30.06 -14.08
N LEU A 16 16.47 -30.82 -15.07
CA LEU A 16 15.65 -31.72 -15.88
C LEU A 16 16.56 -32.49 -16.85
N ALA A 17 17.14 -33.56 -16.37
CA ALA A 17 17.59 -34.64 -17.22
C ALA A 17 17.61 -35.93 -16.39
N LEU A 18 16.57 -36.76 -16.60
CA LEU A 18 16.66 -38.22 -16.54
C LEU A 18 15.24 -38.81 -16.63
N ALA A 19 14.81 -39.10 -17.86
CA ALA A 19 14.02 -40.29 -18.21
C ALA A 19 13.87 -40.30 -19.73
N ALA A 20 14.74 -41.01 -20.39
CA ALA A 20 14.54 -41.40 -21.78
C ALA A 20 13.77 -42.71 -21.80
N CYS A 21 12.67 -42.75 -22.55
CA CYS A 21 12.18 -43.81 -23.44
C CYS A 21 10.71 -43.57 -23.77
N ASP A 22 10.43 -43.06 -24.91
CA ASP A 22 9.62 -43.56 -26.02
C ASP A 22 9.31 -42.41 -26.98
N ARG A 23 9.73 -42.63 -28.24
CA ARG A 23 9.56 -41.68 -29.33
C ARG A 23 8.11 -41.74 -29.84
N ALA A 24 7.27 -40.83 -29.34
CA ALA A 24 6.14 -40.29 -30.09
C ALA A 24 6.60 -38.95 -30.69
N ALA A 25 6.26 -38.69 -31.96
CA ALA A 25 6.58 -37.43 -32.62
C ALA A 25 5.98 -36.26 -31.78
N PRO A 26 6.76 -35.18 -31.60
CA PRO A 26 6.24 -34.04 -30.86
C PRO A 26 4.99 -33.48 -31.57
N PRO A 27 3.91 -33.14 -30.84
CA PRO A 27 2.83 -32.38 -31.43
C PRO A 27 3.42 -31.09 -32.01
N ALA A 28 2.91 -30.68 -33.18
CA ALA A 28 3.34 -29.44 -33.82
C ALA A 28 3.29 -28.31 -32.77
N ALA A 29 4.43 -27.64 -32.60
CA ALA A 29 4.51 -26.51 -31.67
C ALA A 29 3.42 -25.50 -32.07
N THR A 30 2.52 -25.22 -31.15
CA THR A 30 1.58 -24.10 -31.28
C THR A 30 2.43 -22.87 -31.55
N PRO A 31 2.18 -22.09 -32.62
CA PRO A 31 2.96 -20.88 -32.86
C PRO A 31 2.93 -20.02 -31.58
N ALA A 32 4.12 -19.66 -31.09
CA ALA A 32 4.24 -18.76 -29.97
C ALA A 32 3.53 -17.45 -30.36
N VAL A 33 2.49 -17.08 -29.62
CA VAL A 33 1.81 -15.80 -29.80
C VAL A 33 2.86 -14.72 -29.55
N SER A 34 3.00 -13.79 -30.50
CA SER A 34 3.98 -12.71 -30.36
C SER A 34 3.66 -11.86 -29.12
N PRO A 35 4.65 -11.34 -28.39
CA PRO A 35 4.41 -10.53 -27.19
C PRO A 35 3.36 -9.43 -27.34
N PRO A 36 3.26 -8.69 -28.47
CA PRO A 36 2.19 -7.73 -28.71
C PRO A 36 0.79 -8.34 -28.71
N GLU A 37 0.61 -9.55 -29.23
CA GLU A 37 -0.70 -10.23 -29.24
C GLU A 37 -1.13 -10.68 -27.85
N MET A 38 -0.22 -11.12 -26.99
CA MET A 38 -0.53 -11.46 -25.59
C MET A 38 -0.89 -10.21 -24.78
N ALA A 39 -0.17 -9.11 -24.96
CA ALA A 39 -0.44 -7.86 -24.27
C ALA A 39 -1.83 -7.27 -24.59
N MET A 40 -2.38 -7.58 -25.77
CA MET A 40 -3.70 -7.09 -26.20
C MET A 40 -4.86 -7.98 -25.78
N ILE A 41 -4.61 -9.19 -25.29
CA ILE A 41 -5.65 -10.05 -24.76
C ILE A 41 -6.26 -9.38 -23.50
N GLY A 42 -7.54 -9.02 -23.56
CA GLY A 42 -8.26 -8.39 -22.45
C GLY A 42 -8.24 -6.85 -22.46
N ALA A 43 -7.79 -6.20 -23.55
CA ALA A 43 -7.99 -4.76 -23.70
C ALA A 43 -9.47 -4.44 -23.90
N HIS A 44 -10.02 -3.62 -23.01
CA HIS A 44 -11.40 -3.15 -23.06
C HIS A 44 -11.46 -1.64 -22.84
N LEU A 45 -12.38 -0.94 -23.48
CA LEU A 45 -12.70 0.42 -23.10
C LEU A 45 -13.48 0.37 -21.80
N LEU A 46 -12.95 1.04 -20.78
CA LEU A 46 -13.52 1.11 -19.44
C LEU A 46 -14.40 2.35 -19.33
N GLU A 47 -15.48 2.23 -18.57
CA GLU A 47 -16.33 3.36 -18.21
C GLU A 47 -15.85 4.00 -16.91
N GLY A 48 -16.16 5.28 -16.70
CA GLY A 48 -15.90 5.97 -15.45
C GLY A 48 -14.45 6.37 -15.20
N LEU A 49 -13.62 6.46 -16.25
CA LEU A 49 -12.24 6.93 -16.12
C LEU A 49 -12.09 8.46 -16.21
N GLY A 50 -13.19 9.21 -16.10
CA GLY A 50 -13.17 10.68 -16.22
C GLY A 50 -13.07 11.15 -17.67
N ASP A 51 -12.74 12.43 -17.84
CA ASP A 51 -12.72 13.11 -19.13
C ASP A 51 -11.37 13.78 -19.44
N HIS A 52 -10.31 13.37 -18.74
CA HIS A 52 -8.97 13.90 -18.99
C HIS A 52 -8.55 13.60 -20.43
N HIS A 53 -8.09 14.63 -21.12
CA HIS A 53 -7.76 14.58 -22.53
C HIS A 53 -6.37 15.11 -22.82
N PHE A 54 -5.51 14.25 -23.33
CA PHE A 54 -4.20 14.60 -23.85
C PHE A 54 -4.23 14.46 -25.37
N ALA A 55 -4.40 15.56 -26.08
CA ALA A 55 -4.46 15.56 -27.54
C ALA A 55 -3.19 14.97 -28.17
N ILE A 56 -3.34 13.97 -29.03
CA ILE A 56 -2.26 13.32 -29.77
C ILE A 56 -2.45 13.46 -31.28
N THR A 57 -1.38 13.35 -32.04
CA THR A 57 -1.40 13.37 -33.51
C THR A 57 -1.91 12.02 -34.02
N THR A 58 -3.20 11.99 -34.36
CA THR A 58 -3.90 10.89 -35.02
C THR A 58 -5.13 11.42 -35.76
N THR A 59 -5.54 10.75 -36.81
CA THR A 59 -6.81 11.02 -37.53
C THR A 59 -7.90 10.05 -37.09
N HIS A 60 -7.63 9.12 -36.21
CA HIS A 60 -8.52 8.03 -35.82
C HIS A 60 -9.11 8.29 -34.42
N PRO A 61 -10.44 8.61 -34.32
CA PRO A 61 -11.04 8.97 -33.03
C PRO A 61 -10.93 7.88 -31.95
N GLU A 62 -10.93 6.60 -32.32
CA GLU A 62 -10.78 5.49 -31.38
C GLU A 62 -9.35 5.44 -30.78
N VAL A 63 -8.33 5.78 -31.55
CA VAL A 63 -6.95 5.83 -31.08
C VAL A 63 -6.80 6.84 -29.94
N GLN A 64 -7.42 8.04 -30.11
CA GLN A 64 -7.43 9.03 -29.04
C GLN A 64 -8.10 8.51 -27.77
N ARG A 65 -9.22 7.82 -27.87
CA ARG A 65 -9.91 7.23 -26.70
C ARG A 65 -9.08 6.19 -25.98
N TRP A 66 -8.41 5.31 -26.73
CA TRP A 66 -7.52 4.31 -26.15
C TRP A 66 -6.29 4.94 -25.48
N PHE A 67 -5.78 6.03 -26.08
CA PHE A 67 -4.67 6.79 -25.49
C PHE A 67 -5.08 7.48 -24.19
N ASP A 68 -6.20 8.20 -24.17
CA ASP A 68 -6.71 8.88 -22.97
C ASP A 68 -6.97 7.86 -21.84
N GLN A 69 -7.55 6.69 -22.16
CA GLN A 69 -7.70 5.60 -21.21
C GLN A 69 -6.34 5.12 -20.67
N GLY A 70 -5.37 4.89 -21.55
CA GLY A 70 -4.02 4.46 -21.15
C GLY A 70 -3.39 5.48 -20.19
N LEU A 71 -3.54 6.78 -20.47
CA LEU A 71 -3.00 7.83 -19.61
C LEU A 71 -3.70 7.87 -18.23
N MET A 72 -5.03 7.74 -18.20
CA MET A 72 -5.76 7.70 -16.93
C MET A 72 -5.41 6.49 -16.09
N LEU A 73 -5.21 5.33 -16.72
CA LEU A 73 -4.74 4.12 -16.04
C LEU A 73 -3.29 4.25 -15.55
N THR A 74 -2.45 5.00 -16.30
CA THR A 74 -1.09 5.36 -15.85
C THR A 74 -1.16 6.20 -14.58
N TYR A 75 -1.98 7.27 -14.58
CA TYR A 75 -2.21 8.09 -13.39
C TYR A 75 -2.86 7.31 -12.22
N GLY A 76 -3.53 6.19 -12.48
CA GLY A 76 -4.10 5.27 -11.49
C GLY A 76 -3.20 4.08 -11.15
N PHE A 77 -1.93 4.08 -11.56
CA PHE A 77 -0.94 3.01 -11.34
C PHE A 77 -1.37 1.62 -11.80
N ASN A 78 -2.36 1.53 -12.69
CA ASN A 78 -2.74 0.28 -13.36
C ASN A 78 -1.97 0.15 -14.69
N HIS A 79 -0.65 0.05 -14.58
CA HIS A 79 0.28 0.07 -15.71
C HIS A 79 0.04 -1.08 -16.70
N ASP A 80 -0.35 -2.27 -16.22
CA ASP A 80 -0.67 -3.41 -17.07
C ASP A 80 -1.89 -3.13 -17.98
N ALA A 81 -2.96 -2.53 -17.45
CA ALA A 81 -4.11 -2.12 -18.26
C ALA A 81 -3.80 -0.90 -19.14
N ALA A 82 -2.95 0.00 -18.67
CA ALA A 82 -2.48 1.15 -19.45
C ALA A 82 -1.66 0.69 -20.66
N GLU A 83 -0.75 -0.27 -20.47
CA GLU A 83 0.04 -0.87 -21.55
C GLU A 83 -0.87 -1.46 -22.64
N ARG A 84 -1.86 -2.29 -22.25
CA ARG A 84 -2.82 -2.86 -23.20
C ARG A 84 -3.59 -1.78 -23.96
N SER A 85 -3.93 -0.68 -23.29
CA SER A 85 -4.63 0.45 -23.92
C SER A 85 -3.76 1.16 -24.96
N PHE A 86 -2.51 1.46 -24.62
CA PHE A 86 -1.57 2.10 -25.53
C PHE A 86 -1.20 1.20 -26.72
N LEU A 87 -1.00 -0.10 -26.48
CA LEU A 87 -0.72 -1.08 -27.55
C LEU A 87 -1.94 -1.24 -28.47
N LYS A 88 -3.18 -1.20 -27.94
CA LYS A 88 -4.39 -1.21 -28.75
C LYS A 88 -4.50 0.05 -29.60
N ALA A 89 -4.15 1.19 -29.06
CA ALA A 89 -4.06 2.44 -29.83
C ALA A 89 -3.02 2.34 -30.96
N ALA A 90 -1.84 1.76 -30.67
CA ALA A 90 -0.77 1.55 -31.65
C ALA A 90 -1.12 0.51 -32.72
N GLU A 91 -1.94 -0.50 -32.39
CA GLU A 91 -2.49 -1.45 -33.38
C GLU A 91 -3.42 -0.75 -34.36
N LEU A 92 -4.31 0.11 -33.87
CA LEU A 92 -5.28 0.86 -34.69
C LEU A 92 -4.58 1.92 -35.55
N ASP A 93 -3.54 2.56 -35.02
CA ASP A 93 -2.70 3.51 -35.76
C ASP A 93 -1.21 3.27 -35.49
N PRO A 94 -0.55 2.43 -36.28
CA PRO A 94 0.89 2.14 -36.16
C PRO A 94 1.81 3.36 -36.37
N GLN A 95 1.27 4.49 -36.87
CA GLN A 95 2.01 5.75 -37.03
C GLN A 95 1.84 6.71 -35.84
N CYS A 96 1.02 6.37 -34.87
CA CYS A 96 0.84 7.14 -33.64
C CYS A 96 2.11 7.07 -32.77
N ALA A 97 2.92 8.12 -32.76
CA ALA A 97 4.16 8.18 -31.98
C ALA A 97 3.87 8.12 -30.48
N MET A 98 2.83 8.81 -29.99
CA MET A 98 2.48 8.86 -28.56
C MET A 98 1.91 7.53 -28.06
N CYS A 99 1.28 6.71 -28.90
CA CYS A 99 0.82 5.38 -28.52
C CYS A 99 2.01 4.48 -28.15
N TRP A 100 3.09 4.55 -28.91
CA TRP A 100 4.35 3.84 -28.59
C TRP A 100 5.09 4.46 -27.40
N TRP A 101 5.02 5.80 -27.25
CA TRP A 101 5.54 6.50 -26.07
C TRP A 101 4.84 6.01 -24.80
N GLY A 102 3.50 5.96 -24.78
CA GLY A 102 2.73 5.49 -23.62
C GLY A 102 3.02 4.02 -23.29
N ALA A 103 3.07 3.15 -24.31
CA ALA A 103 3.42 1.74 -24.15
C ALA A 103 4.85 1.52 -23.62
N SER A 104 5.76 2.46 -23.88
CA SER A 104 7.11 2.45 -23.31
C SER A 104 7.12 3.00 -21.88
N LEU A 105 6.41 4.12 -21.63
CA LEU A 105 6.37 4.82 -20.35
C LEU A 105 5.99 3.89 -19.19
N VAL A 106 4.92 3.11 -19.37
CA VAL A 106 4.31 2.29 -18.32
C VAL A 106 5.10 1.03 -17.95
N LEU A 107 6.15 0.69 -18.70
CA LEU A 107 7.10 -0.35 -18.32
C LEU A 107 8.18 0.16 -17.36
N GLY A 108 8.28 1.49 -17.18
CA GLY A 108 9.19 2.09 -16.21
C GLY A 108 8.67 2.03 -14.78
N PRO A 109 9.51 2.43 -13.81
CA PRO A 109 9.10 2.48 -12.41
C PRO A 109 8.00 3.53 -12.19
N HIS A 110 7.29 3.40 -11.08
CA HIS A 110 6.42 4.42 -10.52
C HIS A 110 6.50 4.38 -8.99
N VAL A 111 5.87 5.32 -8.31
CA VAL A 111 5.95 5.50 -6.84
C VAL A 111 5.82 4.20 -6.03
N ASN A 112 4.99 3.25 -6.50
CA ASN A 112 4.69 2.01 -5.77
C ASN A 112 5.36 0.75 -6.33
N ALA A 113 6.08 0.84 -7.45
CA ALA A 113 6.74 -0.32 -8.04
C ALA A 113 8.03 0.06 -8.77
N THR A 114 9.06 -0.73 -8.56
CA THR A 114 10.28 -0.69 -9.37
C THR A 114 10.03 -1.30 -10.74
N MET A 115 10.84 -0.93 -11.73
CA MET A 115 10.81 -1.55 -13.05
C MET A 115 11.31 -3.00 -12.98
N ASP A 116 10.59 -3.93 -13.61
CA ASP A 116 11.14 -5.28 -13.85
C ASP A 116 12.29 -5.16 -14.87
N PRO A 117 13.51 -5.63 -14.54
CA PRO A 117 14.64 -5.63 -15.49
C PRO A 117 14.34 -6.34 -16.80
N ALA A 118 13.43 -7.32 -16.81
CA ALA A 118 13.03 -8.04 -18.03
C ALA A 118 12.31 -7.14 -19.04
N ASP A 119 11.63 -6.08 -18.58
CA ASP A 119 10.85 -5.18 -19.43
C ASP A 119 11.72 -4.15 -20.17
N ASN A 120 13.01 -4.02 -19.81
CA ASN A 120 13.85 -2.98 -20.41
C ASN A 120 13.96 -3.10 -21.94
N ALA A 121 14.07 -4.32 -22.48
CA ALA A 121 14.20 -4.52 -23.93
C ALA A 121 12.97 -4.00 -24.67
N ASP A 122 11.79 -4.31 -24.17
CA ASP A 122 10.52 -3.87 -24.75
C ASP A 122 10.33 -2.36 -24.58
N ALA A 123 10.61 -1.81 -23.40
CA ALA A 123 10.56 -0.36 -23.14
C ALA A 123 11.46 0.40 -24.11
N TRP A 124 12.70 -0.06 -24.28
CA TRP A 124 13.65 0.54 -25.22
C TRP A 124 13.17 0.45 -26.67
N GLN A 125 12.72 -0.71 -27.15
CA GLN A 125 12.25 -0.90 -28.52
C GLN A 125 11.04 -0.01 -28.83
N ARG A 126 10.06 0.06 -27.92
CA ARG A 126 8.88 0.91 -28.06
C ARG A 126 9.25 2.38 -28.09
N LEU A 127 10.19 2.80 -27.24
CA LEU A 127 10.73 4.16 -27.25
C LEU A 127 11.43 4.47 -28.60
N GLN A 128 12.26 3.57 -29.12
CA GLN A 128 12.88 3.78 -30.45
C GLN A 128 11.83 3.89 -31.55
N ARG A 129 10.73 3.13 -31.43
CA ARG A 129 9.60 3.25 -32.36
C ARG A 129 8.94 4.62 -32.25
N ALA A 130 8.64 5.11 -31.05
CA ALA A 130 8.11 6.45 -30.80
C ALA A 130 9.03 7.53 -31.41
N ARG A 131 10.33 7.45 -31.14
CA ARG A 131 11.35 8.37 -31.70
C ARG A 131 11.39 8.38 -33.21
N SER A 132 11.30 7.22 -33.85
CA SER A 132 11.29 7.13 -35.33
C SER A 132 10.08 7.80 -35.97
N LEU A 133 8.98 7.90 -35.22
CA LEU A 133 7.72 8.52 -35.65
C LEU A 133 7.62 10.00 -35.24
N ALA A 134 8.42 10.44 -34.27
CA ALA A 134 8.38 11.78 -33.71
C ALA A 134 8.41 12.92 -34.75
N PRO A 135 9.14 12.85 -35.89
CA PRO A 135 9.12 13.91 -36.90
C PRO A 135 7.73 14.21 -37.47
N ASN A 136 6.79 13.29 -37.35
CA ASN A 136 5.40 13.46 -37.82
C ASN A 136 4.44 13.90 -36.71
N ALA A 137 4.90 13.97 -35.46
CA ALA A 137 4.15 14.37 -34.30
C ALA A 137 4.26 15.88 -34.05
N SER A 138 3.36 16.44 -33.23
CA SER A 138 3.43 17.85 -32.81
C SER A 138 4.70 18.14 -31.99
N GLU A 139 5.08 19.43 -31.91
CA GLU A 139 6.22 19.85 -31.06
C GLU A 139 6.03 19.50 -29.58
N ARG A 140 4.78 19.46 -29.10
CA ARG A 140 4.44 19.00 -27.75
C ARG A 140 4.82 17.53 -27.58
N GLU A 141 4.34 16.68 -28.46
CA GLU A 141 4.58 15.23 -28.42
C GLU A 141 6.06 14.89 -28.58
N GLN A 142 6.76 15.58 -29.49
CA GLN A 142 8.21 15.42 -29.66
C GLN A 142 8.96 15.70 -28.35
N ALA A 143 8.54 16.73 -27.60
CA ALA A 143 9.19 17.09 -26.33
C ALA A 143 8.96 16.02 -25.24
N PHE A 144 7.79 15.38 -25.18
CA PHE A 144 7.51 14.25 -24.27
C PHE A 144 8.33 13.00 -24.66
N ILE A 145 8.43 12.68 -25.95
CA ILE A 145 9.23 11.56 -26.46
C ILE A 145 10.70 11.78 -26.14
N GLU A 146 11.22 12.99 -26.31
CA GLU A 146 12.61 13.32 -25.99
C GLU A 146 12.88 13.20 -24.48
N ALA A 147 11.97 13.68 -23.62
CA ALA A 147 12.12 13.55 -22.19
C ALA A 147 12.17 12.07 -21.76
N LEU A 148 11.28 11.22 -22.31
CA LEU A 148 11.27 9.78 -22.00
C LEU A 148 12.56 9.08 -22.49
N SER A 149 13.22 9.61 -23.51
CA SER A 149 14.48 9.05 -24.04
C SER A 149 15.61 9.01 -23.01
N ALA A 150 15.50 9.78 -21.93
CA ALA A 150 16.47 9.76 -20.84
C ALA A 150 16.25 8.61 -19.84
N ARG A 151 15.06 7.96 -19.86
CA ARG A 151 14.67 6.95 -18.86
C ARG A 151 15.21 5.54 -19.13
N TYR A 152 15.57 5.24 -20.39
CA TYR A 152 15.95 3.90 -20.83
C TYR A 152 17.26 3.91 -21.61
N ALA A 153 17.94 2.77 -21.61
CA ALA A 153 19.13 2.49 -22.42
C ALA A 153 19.01 1.11 -23.05
N GLU A 154 19.62 0.90 -24.24
CA GLU A 154 19.67 -0.42 -24.89
C GLU A 154 20.31 -1.48 -23.99
N GLN A 155 21.34 -1.07 -23.26
CA GLN A 155 22.02 -1.86 -22.24
C GLN A 155 22.00 -1.08 -20.92
N PRO A 156 20.94 -1.27 -20.09
CA PRO A 156 20.82 -0.52 -18.86
C PRO A 156 21.88 -0.96 -17.85
N PRO A 157 22.33 -0.05 -16.97
CA PRO A 157 23.13 -0.43 -15.82
C PRO A 157 22.29 -1.27 -14.83
N GLU A 158 22.95 -2.10 -14.02
CA GLU A 158 22.29 -2.88 -12.95
C GLU A 158 21.55 -1.94 -11.96
N ASP A 159 22.22 -0.85 -11.55
CA ASP A 159 21.59 0.24 -10.82
C ASP A 159 21.10 1.31 -11.81
N ARG A 160 19.78 1.37 -12.00
CA ARG A 160 19.13 2.31 -12.91
C ARG A 160 19.07 3.76 -12.41
N ARG A 161 19.55 4.04 -11.19
CA ARG A 161 19.47 5.36 -10.54
C ARG A 161 19.88 6.53 -11.46
N ALA A 162 20.95 6.33 -12.25
CA ALA A 162 21.41 7.37 -13.18
C ALA A 162 20.41 7.66 -14.31
N LEU A 163 19.63 6.66 -14.74
CA LEU A 163 18.56 6.81 -15.75
C LEU A 163 17.34 7.53 -15.14
N ASP A 164 16.99 7.22 -13.90
CA ASP A 164 15.88 7.86 -13.20
C ASP A 164 16.20 9.33 -12.93
N GLU A 165 17.44 9.66 -12.51
CA GLU A 165 17.91 11.04 -12.35
C GLU A 165 17.94 11.81 -13.67
N ALA A 166 18.35 11.16 -14.77
CA ALA A 166 18.34 11.77 -16.09
C ALA A 166 16.90 12.04 -16.57
N TYR A 167 15.96 11.12 -16.32
CA TYR A 167 14.55 11.32 -16.63
C TYR A 167 13.93 12.46 -15.82
N ALA A 168 14.19 12.52 -14.52
CA ALA A 168 13.75 13.63 -13.67
C ALA A 168 14.31 14.99 -14.15
N ALA A 169 15.58 15.04 -14.59
CA ALA A 169 16.16 16.24 -15.19
C ALA A 169 15.50 16.62 -16.52
N ALA A 170 15.22 15.62 -17.37
CA ALA A 170 14.57 15.84 -18.66
C ALA A 170 13.11 16.32 -18.53
N THR A 171 12.33 15.73 -17.59
CA THR A 171 10.96 16.17 -17.29
C THR A 171 10.94 17.56 -16.66
N ARG A 172 11.94 17.92 -15.82
CA ARG A 172 12.07 19.28 -15.28
C ARG A 172 12.31 20.29 -16.40
N GLU A 173 13.16 19.96 -17.36
CA GLU A 173 13.40 20.82 -18.53
C GLU A 173 12.17 20.92 -19.44
N LEU A 174 11.41 19.82 -19.60
CA LEU A 174 10.15 19.80 -20.31
C LEU A 174 9.13 20.75 -19.66
N ALA A 175 8.89 20.62 -18.35
CA ALA A 175 7.97 21.47 -17.60
C ALA A 175 8.43 22.96 -17.63
N ARG A 176 9.73 23.22 -17.54
CA ARG A 176 10.28 24.57 -17.64
C ARG A 176 10.05 25.22 -19.00
N LYS A 177 10.18 24.47 -20.10
CA LYS A 177 9.96 24.96 -21.47
C LYS A 177 8.49 25.11 -21.81
N ARG A 178 7.63 24.33 -21.16
CA ARG A 178 6.18 24.27 -21.39
C ARG A 178 5.39 24.55 -20.10
N PRO A 179 5.52 25.75 -19.51
CA PRO A 179 4.95 26.06 -18.19
C PRO A 179 3.42 25.99 -18.17
N ASP A 180 2.77 26.00 -19.34
CA ASP A 180 1.32 25.87 -19.46
C ASP A 180 0.84 24.42 -19.66
N ASP A 181 1.75 23.47 -19.85
CA ASP A 181 1.46 22.06 -19.99
C ASP A 181 1.41 21.39 -18.61
N LEU A 182 0.21 21.12 -18.12
CA LEU A 182 -0.01 20.58 -16.78
C LEU A 182 0.44 19.13 -16.67
N ASP A 183 0.29 18.32 -17.73
CA ASP A 183 0.80 16.95 -17.75
C ASP A 183 2.32 16.91 -17.62
N ALA A 184 3.04 17.85 -18.27
CA ALA A 184 4.49 17.95 -18.11
C ALA A 184 4.89 18.21 -16.65
N ALA A 185 4.12 19.02 -15.92
CA ALA A 185 4.36 19.28 -14.51
C ALA A 185 4.02 18.05 -13.64
N VAL A 186 2.98 17.28 -13.97
CA VAL A 186 2.63 16.06 -13.25
C VAL A 186 3.67 14.96 -13.46
N PHE A 187 4.15 14.76 -14.69
CA PHE A 187 5.25 13.82 -14.95
C PHE A 187 6.58 14.24 -14.29
N LEU A 188 6.84 15.55 -14.16
CA LEU A 188 7.97 16.01 -13.34
C LEU A 188 7.78 15.60 -11.88
N ALA A 189 6.61 15.83 -11.30
CA ALA A 189 6.35 15.48 -9.91
C ALA A 189 6.53 13.97 -9.67
N GLU A 190 5.97 13.12 -10.55
CA GLU A 190 6.13 11.67 -10.47
C GLU A 190 7.60 11.25 -10.59
N ALA A 191 8.32 11.75 -11.60
CA ALA A 191 9.73 11.44 -11.79
C ALA A 191 10.61 11.82 -10.58
N LEU A 192 10.27 12.90 -9.87
CA LEU A 192 10.94 13.29 -8.63
C LEU A 192 10.57 12.40 -7.44
N MET A 193 9.32 11.92 -7.40
CA MET A 193 8.86 10.98 -6.38
C MET A 193 9.52 9.61 -6.57
N ASP A 194 9.72 9.16 -7.80
CA ASP A 194 10.39 7.91 -8.15
C ASP A 194 11.87 7.87 -7.70
N LEU A 195 12.51 9.02 -7.51
CA LEU A 195 13.87 9.08 -6.98
C LEU A 195 13.98 8.75 -5.48
N GLN A 196 12.87 8.83 -4.75
CA GLN A 196 12.79 8.60 -3.31
C GLN A 196 11.42 8.03 -2.91
N PRO A 197 10.98 6.86 -3.47
CA PRO A 197 9.65 6.33 -3.24
C PRO A 197 9.37 6.17 -1.75
N TRP A 198 8.26 6.75 -1.26
CA TRP A 198 7.82 6.69 0.13
C TRP A 198 8.75 7.34 1.18
N ASP A 199 9.94 7.82 0.80
CA ASP A 199 10.91 8.45 1.70
C ASP A 199 10.85 9.99 1.60
N TYR A 200 9.64 10.54 1.76
CA TYR A 200 9.36 11.98 1.55
C TYR A 200 9.61 12.85 2.77
N TYR A 201 9.61 12.25 3.97
CA TYR A 201 9.77 12.99 5.23
C TYR A 201 10.75 12.29 6.16
N ASP A 202 11.46 13.06 6.97
CA ASP A 202 12.32 12.53 8.03
C ASP A 202 11.53 12.20 9.31
N ALA A 203 12.22 11.70 10.33
CA ALA A 203 11.60 11.35 11.62
C ALA A 203 10.98 12.57 12.37
N GLN A 204 11.35 13.78 11.99
CA GLN A 204 10.78 15.03 12.49
C GLN A 204 9.69 15.59 11.56
N LEU A 205 9.26 14.77 10.58
CA LEU A 205 8.27 15.09 9.56
C LEU A 205 8.64 16.32 8.69
N GLN A 206 9.96 16.58 8.55
CA GLN A 206 10.44 17.60 7.62
C GLN A 206 10.59 17.00 6.22
N PRO A 207 10.27 17.76 5.16
CA PRO A 207 10.38 17.26 3.78
C PRO A 207 11.84 16.95 3.42
N LYS A 208 12.07 15.77 2.82
CA LYS A 208 13.37 15.30 2.33
C LYS A 208 13.50 15.49 0.82
N GLY A 209 14.72 15.53 0.34
CA GLY A 209 15.05 15.47 -1.09
C GLY A 209 14.22 16.46 -1.94
N HIS A 210 13.45 15.92 -2.86
CA HIS A 210 12.63 16.70 -3.80
C HIS A 210 11.19 16.94 -3.31
N THR A 211 10.81 16.50 -2.12
CA THR A 211 9.41 16.55 -1.64
C THR A 211 8.81 17.97 -1.69
N ALA A 212 9.56 18.99 -1.31
CA ALA A 212 9.07 20.37 -1.35
C ALA A 212 8.78 20.84 -2.79
N GLU A 213 9.63 20.48 -3.76
CA GLU A 213 9.44 20.78 -5.19
C GLU A 213 8.21 20.02 -5.74
N VAL A 214 8.06 18.75 -5.39
CA VAL A 214 6.89 17.93 -5.76
C VAL A 214 5.60 18.57 -5.28
N VAL A 215 5.50 18.88 -4.00
CA VAL A 215 4.32 19.51 -3.40
C VAL A 215 3.99 20.82 -4.06
N GLN A 216 4.97 21.71 -4.25
CA GLN A 216 4.77 23.01 -4.89
C GLN A 216 4.30 22.85 -6.36
N THR A 217 4.88 21.90 -7.09
CA THR A 217 4.52 21.63 -8.50
C THR A 217 3.07 21.18 -8.59
N LEU A 218 2.66 20.19 -7.77
CA LEU A 218 1.31 19.66 -7.78
C LEU A 218 0.27 20.70 -7.32
N GLU A 219 0.57 21.51 -6.32
CA GLU A 219 -0.29 22.63 -5.90
C GLU A 219 -0.48 23.65 -7.02
N SER A 220 0.57 23.95 -7.79
CA SER A 220 0.47 24.84 -8.96
C SER A 220 -0.43 24.25 -10.06
N VAL A 221 -0.37 22.93 -10.29
CA VAL A 221 -1.27 22.24 -11.24
C VAL A 221 -2.70 22.33 -10.75
N MET A 222 -2.97 21.95 -9.50
CA MET A 222 -4.32 21.95 -8.91
C MET A 222 -4.94 23.36 -8.85
N ALA A 223 -4.14 24.41 -8.64
CA ALA A 223 -4.61 25.79 -8.66
C ALA A 223 -5.11 26.22 -10.05
N ARG A 224 -4.58 25.63 -11.12
CA ARG A 224 -4.96 25.92 -12.52
C ARG A 224 -6.02 24.95 -13.06
N HIS A 225 -5.96 23.70 -12.65
CA HIS A 225 -6.90 22.63 -13.00
C HIS A 225 -7.21 21.79 -11.76
N PRO A 226 -8.23 22.19 -10.97
CA PRO A 226 -8.53 21.55 -9.69
C PRO A 226 -8.91 20.07 -9.77
N ASP A 227 -9.33 19.60 -10.94
CA ASP A 227 -9.78 18.23 -11.17
C ASP A 227 -8.79 17.42 -12.02
N HIS A 228 -7.50 17.78 -12.01
CA HIS A 228 -6.47 16.99 -12.68
C HIS A 228 -6.16 15.73 -11.88
N ALA A 229 -6.71 14.58 -12.30
CA ALA A 229 -6.67 13.32 -11.54
C ALA A 229 -5.25 12.89 -11.13
N GLY A 230 -4.28 12.95 -12.07
CA GLY A 230 -2.88 12.60 -11.75
C GLY A 230 -2.26 13.53 -10.70
N ALA A 231 -2.56 14.85 -10.76
CA ALA A 231 -2.05 15.77 -9.75
C ALA A 231 -2.67 15.54 -8.38
N LEU A 232 -3.99 15.30 -8.31
CA LEU A 232 -4.69 15.00 -7.06
C LEU A 232 -4.15 13.71 -6.41
N HIS A 233 -3.94 12.68 -7.22
CA HIS A 233 -3.40 11.39 -6.79
C HIS A 233 -2.00 11.53 -6.18
N LEU A 234 -1.05 12.05 -6.96
CA LEU A 234 0.33 12.22 -6.50
C LEU A 234 0.43 13.19 -5.32
N TYR A 235 -0.46 14.20 -5.25
CA TYR A 235 -0.51 15.11 -4.10
C TYR A 235 -0.94 14.41 -2.81
N VAL A 236 -1.91 13.49 -2.87
CA VAL A 236 -2.29 12.66 -1.72
C VAL A 236 -1.05 11.92 -1.21
N HIS A 237 -0.34 11.19 -2.07
CA HIS A 237 0.90 10.50 -1.71
C HIS A 237 1.99 11.43 -1.17
N ALA A 238 2.13 12.63 -1.75
CA ALA A 238 3.16 13.58 -1.34
C ALA A 238 2.91 14.17 0.05
N VAL A 239 1.66 14.24 0.54
CA VAL A 239 1.32 14.92 1.80
C VAL A 239 0.79 14.01 2.91
N GLU A 240 0.39 12.78 2.60
CA GLU A 240 -0.22 11.85 3.57
C GLU A 240 0.69 11.56 4.77
N ALA A 241 2.00 11.39 4.57
CA ALA A 241 2.98 11.16 5.61
C ALA A 241 3.47 12.44 6.32
N SER A 242 3.02 13.63 5.87
CA SER A 242 3.48 14.92 6.42
C SER A 242 2.97 15.19 7.84
N ALA A 243 3.52 16.24 8.45
CA ALA A 243 3.01 16.77 9.72
C ALA A 243 1.60 17.39 9.59
N ASP A 244 1.19 17.79 8.38
CA ASP A 244 -0.11 18.40 8.09
C ASP A 244 -0.81 17.69 6.92
N PRO A 245 -1.33 16.46 7.12
CA PRO A 245 -2.08 15.74 6.10
C PRO A 245 -3.43 16.41 5.77
N GLN A 246 -3.92 17.31 6.63
CA GLN A 246 -5.16 18.06 6.40
C GLN A 246 -5.13 18.89 5.12
N ARG A 247 -3.95 19.32 4.66
CA ARG A 247 -3.78 20.02 3.38
C ARG A 247 -4.19 19.19 2.16
N GLY A 248 -4.19 17.86 2.28
CA GLY A 248 -4.66 16.94 1.26
C GLY A 248 -6.18 16.74 1.21
N ALA A 249 -6.95 17.28 2.17
CA ALA A 249 -8.36 16.97 2.31
C ALA A 249 -9.21 17.40 1.10
N ASP A 250 -8.98 18.60 0.55
CA ASP A 250 -9.70 19.08 -0.63
C ASP A 250 -9.37 18.23 -1.87
N ALA A 251 -8.12 17.80 -2.02
CA ALA A 251 -7.70 16.91 -3.11
C ALA A 251 -8.38 15.53 -2.99
N ALA A 252 -8.40 14.97 -1.78
CA ALA A 252 -9.09 13.72 -1.49
C ALA A 252 -10.59 13.80 -1.77
N ASP A 253 -11.26 14.87 -1.31
CA ASP A 253 -12.70 15.07 -1.54
C ASP A 253 -13.07 15.20 -3.02
N ARG A 254 -12.20 15.81 -3.85
CA ARG A 254 -12.37 15.86 -5.31
C ARG A 254 -12.14 14.52 -5.97
N LEU A 255 -11.02 13.86 -5.65
CA LEU A 255 -10.64 12.60 -6.28
C LEU A 255 -11.65 11.48 -6.02
N ARG A 256 -12.35 11.51 -4.86
CA ARG A 256 -13.33 10.50 -4.43
C ARG A 256 -14.39 10.14 -5.48
N THR A 257 -14.74 11.06 -6.37
CA THR A 257 -15.82 10.88 -7.35
C THR A 257 -15.39 11.15 -8.78
N LEU A 258 -14.15 11.61 -8.98
CA LEU A 258 -13.68 12.08 -10.28
C LEU A 258 -13.47 10.93 -11.27
N VAL A 259 -12.95 9.78 -10.80
CA VAL A 259 -12.57 8.64 -11.64
C VAL A 259 -13.17 7.34 -11.07
N PRO A 260 -14.50 7.20 -11.05
CA PRO A 260 -15.18 6.10 -10.35
C PRO A 260 -14.89 4.71 -10.92
N GLY A 261 -14.34 4.60 -12.12
CA GLY A 261 -13.94 3.35 -12.75
C GLY A 261 -12.52 2.89 -12.41
N SER A 262 -11.74 3.68 -11.66
CA SER A 262 -10.39 3.33 -11.22
C SER A 262 -10.37 3.03 -9.74
N GLY A 263 -10.29 1.72 -9.37
CA GLY A 263 -10.32 1.32 -7.97
C GLY A 263 -9.25 2.00 -7.14
N HIS A 264 -8.01 2.10 -7.64
CA HIS A 264 -6.93 2.77 -6.93
C HIS A 264 -7.22 4.27 -6.70
N LEU A 265 -7.66 5.01 -7.72
CA LEU A 265 -7.96 6.45 -7.56
C LEU A 265 -9.14 6.71 -6.62
N VAL A 266 -10.14 5.81 -6.58
CA VAL A 266 -11.27 5.88 -5.64
C VAL A 266 -10.85 5.55 -4.21
N HIS A 267 -9.86 4.67 -4.04
CA HIS A 267 -9.27 4.31 -2.75
C HIS A 267 -8.42 5.43 -2.14
N MET A 268 -7.63 6.14 -2.95
CA MET A 268 -6.64 7.12 -2.50
C MET A 268 -7.14 8.17 -1.48
N PRO A 269 -8.36 8.69 -1.57
CA PRO A 269 -8.91 9.57 -0.54
C PRO A 269 -8.86 8.99 0.88
N ALA A 270 -8.95 7.65 1.02
CA ALA A 270 -8.93 6.98 2.31
C ALA A 270 -7.62 7.21 3.09
N HIS A 271 -6.50 7.39 2.39
CA HIS A 271 -5.20 7.73 2.97
C HIS A 271 -5.29 9.03 3.79
N ILE A 272 -5.79 10.09 3.17
CA ILE A 272 -5.98 11.37 3.87
C ILE A 272 -7.07 11.27 4.93
N TYR A 273 -8.20 10.61 4.62
CA TYR A 273 -9.30 10.48 5.58
C TYR A 273 -8.87 9.78 6.87
N ALA A 274 -8.08 8.72 6.79
CA ALA A 274 -7.52 8.05 7.96
C ALA A 274 -6.61 8.99 8.77
N ARG A 275 -5.73 9.73 8.08
CA ARG A 275 -4.80 10.68 8.71
C ARG A 275 -5.49 11.86 9.41
N VAL A 276 -6.67 12.27 8.95
CA VAL A 276 -7.44 13.39 9.54
C VAL A 276 -8.61 12.93 10.40
N GLY A 277 -8.79 11.61 10.61
CA GLY A 277 -9.81 11.06 11.51
C GLY A 277 -11.20 10.93 10.90
N ARG A 278 -11.33 10.99 9.58
CA ARG A 278 -12.58 10.77 8.83
C ARG A 278 -12.75 9.28 8.49
N TRP A 279 -12.80 8.43 9.53
CA TRP A 279 -12.77 6.96 9.39
C TRP A 279 -13.90 6.41 8.54
N HIS A 280 -15.11 6.94 8.69
CA HIS A 280 -16.25 6.51 7.88
C HIS A 280 -16.09 6.87 6.40
N ASP A 281 -15.53 8.03 6.08
CA ASP A 281 -15.23 8.39 4.69
C ASP A 281 -14.17 7.45 4.10
N ALA A 282 -13.18 7.02 4.90
CA ALA A 282 -12.20 6.01 4.50
C ALA A 282 -12.86 4.64 4.24
N VAL A 283 -13.82 4.22 5.08
CA VAL A 283 -14.63 3.02 4.85
C VAL A 283 -15.36 3.10 3.51
N VAL A 284 -16.09 4.19 3.27
CA VAL A 284 -16.88 4.37 2.04
C VAL A 284 -15.99 4.41 0.79
N ALA A 285 -14.83 5.08 0.87
CA ALA A 285 -13.88 5.14 -0.25
C ALA A 285 -13.38 3.73 -0.62
N ASN A 286 -12.98 2.92 0.37
CA ASN A 286 -12.52 1.56 0.10
C ASN A 286 -13.62 0.61 -0.39
N GLN A 287 -14.86 0.74 0.11
CA GLN A 287 -15.99 -0.04 -0.42
C GLN A 287 -16.21 0.23 -1.91
N ARG A 288 -16.20 1.51 -2.32
CA ARG A 288 -16.34 1.90 -3.72
C ARG A 288 -15.14 1.46 -4.58
N ALA A 289 -13.94 1.52 -4.01
CA ALA A 289 -12.73 1.06 -4.68
C ALA A 289 -12.81 -0.45 -4.98
N ILE A 290 -13.25 -1.25 -4.02
CA ILE A 290 -13.46 -2.68 -4.17
C ILE A 290 -14.52 -2.97 -5.24
N GLU A 291 -15.63 -2.22 -5.25
CA GLU A 291 -16.67 -2.36 -6.29
C GLU A 291 -16.10 -2.07 -7.69
N ALA A 292 -15.26 -1.04 -7.84
CA ALA A 292 -14.61 -0.70 -9.10
C ALA A 292 -13.59 -1.79 -9.52
N ASP A 293 -12.80 -2.31 -8.57
CA ASP A 293 -11.85 -3.38 -8.82
C ASP A 293 -12.55 -4.68 -9.23
N ASP A 294 -13.62 -5.07 -8.54
CA ASP A 294 -14.38 -6.28 -8.87
C ASP A 294 -15.01 -6.16 -10.29
N ALA A 295 -15.51 -4.98 -10.66
CA ALA A 295 -16.02 -4.72 -12.01
C ALA A 295 -14.91 -4.83 -13.07
N TYR A 296 -13.73 -4.25 -12.80
CA TYR A 296 -12.56 -4.34 -13.67
C TYR A 296 -12.09 -5.79 -13.84
N LEU A 297 -11.91 -6.52 -12.74
CA LEU A 297 -11.46 -7.92 -12.76
C LEU A 297 -12.45 -8.84 -13.50
N ALA A 298 -13.75 -8.62 -13.30
CA ALA A 298 -14.81 -9.37 -14.01
C ALA A 298 -14.74 -9.12 -15.53
N LEU A 299 -14.51 -7.88 -15.95
CA LEU A 299 -14.38 -7.51 -17.36
C LEU A 299 -13.14 -8.16 -18.00
N CYS A 300 -12.03 -8.19 -17.29
CA CYS A 300 -10.76 -8.78 -17.74
C CYS A 300 -10.75 -10.32 -17.71
N ARG A 301 -11.75 -10.98 -17.12
CA ARG A 301 -11.90 -12.44 -17.07
C ARG A 301 -10.66 -13.19 -16.57
N GLY A 302 -9.97 -12.62 -15.58
CA GLY A 302 -8.75 -13.21 -15.00
C GLY A 302 -7.46 -12.96 -15.81
N ASN A 303 -7.51 -12.23 -16.91
CA ASN A 303 -6.31 -11.79 -17.65
C ASN A 303 -5.74 -10.50 -17.05
N VAL A 304 -5.53 -10.49 -15.73
CA VAL A 304 -4.89 -9.40 -15.01
C VAL A 304 -3.65 -9.95 -14.33
N GLN A 305 -2.51 -9.33 -14.58
CA GLN A 305 -1.22 -9.74 -14.05
C GLN A 305 -0.54 -8.54 -13.36
N GLY A 306 0.59 -8.79 -12.74
CA GLY A 306 1.43 -7.75 -12.16
C GLY A 306 0.97 -7.27 -10.79
N VAL A 307 1.39 -6.07 -10.44
CA VAL A 307 1.22 -5.47 -9.11
C VAL A 307 -0.24 -5.18 -8.78
N TYR A 308 -1.06 -4.85 -9.78
CA TYR A 308 -2.44 -4.41 -9.52
C TYR A 308 -3.29 -5.48 -8.81
N PRO A 309 -3.45 -6.71 -9.32
CA PRO A 309 -4.24 -7.75 -8.63
C PRO A 309 -3.55 -8.30 -7.37
N LEU A 310 -2.22 -8.27 -7.30
CA LEU A 310 -1.45 -8.83 -6.18
C LEU A 310 -1.25 -7.84 -5.03
N GLY A 311 -1.21 -6.57 -5.32
CA GLY A 311 -0.96 -5.49 -4.36
C GLY A 311 -2.21 -4.65 -4.07
N TYR A 312 -2.75 -3.92 -5.05
CA TYR A 312 -3.81 -2.93 -4.82
C TYR A 312 -5.15 -3.55 -4.42
N VAL A 313 -5.56 -4.63 -5.06
CA VAL A 313 -6.84 -5.28 -4.75
C VAL A 313 -6.88 -5.80 -3.30
N PRO A 314 -5.91 -6.59 -2.81
CA PRO A 314 -5.89 -6.98 -1.39
C PRO A 314 -5.65 -5.79 -0.46
N HIS A 315 -4.90 -4.76 -0.88
CA HIS A 315 -4.67 -3.54 -0.11
C HIS A 315 -5.97 -2.78 0.19
N ASN A 316 -6.88 -2.63 -0.79
CA ASN A 316 -8.16 -1.97 -0.59
C ASN A 316 -9.02 -2.69 0.47
N HIS A 317 -9.02 -4.02 0.49
CA HIS A 317 -9.67 -4.81 1.54
C HIS A 317 -8.98 -4.68 2.89
N HIS A 318 -7.65 -4.65 2.93
CA HIS A 318 -6.86 -4.47 4.14
C HIS A 318 -7.09 -3.08 4.76
N PHE A 319 -7.14 -2.05 3.91
CA PHE A 319 -7.43 -0.69 4.38
C PHE A 319 -8.88 -0.56 4.86
N LEU A 320 -9.84 -1.20 4.16
CA LEU A 320 -11.23 -1.25 4.62
C LEU A 320 -11.34 -1.90 6.00
N TRP A 321 -10.64 -3.01 6.23
CA TRP A 321 -10.54 -3.66 7.53
C TRP A 321 -10.01 -2.71 8.61
N PHE A 322 -8.92 -2.00 8.32
CA PHE A 322 -8.31 -1.06 9.26
C PHE A 322 -9.27 0.10 9.60
N ALA A 323 -9.85 0.74 8.59
CA ALA A 323 -10.78 1.86 8.79
C ALA A 323 -12.04 1.43 9.57
N ALA A 324 -12.64 0.28 9.21
CA ALA A 324 -13.77 -0.31 9.92
C ALA A 324 -13.42 -0.66 11.38
N SER A 325 -12.18 -1.13 11.63
CA SER A 325 -11.68 -1.41 12.97
C SER A 325 -11.59 -0.14 13.81
N MET A 326 -11.18 0.99 13.22
CA MET A 326 -11.03 2.27 13.91
C MET A 326 -12.37 2.95 14.22
N GLU A 327 -13.41 2.73 13.42
CA GLU A 327 -14.78 3.19 13.71
C GLU A 327 -15.62 2.19 14.51
N GLY A 328 -15.09 0.99 14.83
CA GLY A 328 -15.78 -0.02 15.65
C GLY A 328 -16.83 -0.85 14.93
N ASN A 329 -16.79 -0.91 13.59
CA ASN A 329 -17.66 -1.75 12.77
C ASN A 329 -17.08 -3.17 12.64
N GLY A 330 -17.30 -3.99 13.64
CA GLY A 330 -16.70 -5.32 13.78
C GLY A 330 -17.20 -6.34 12.75
N ALA A 331 -18.43 -6.21 12.25
CA ALA A 331 -18.96 -7.08 11.20
C ALA A 331 -18.28 -6.79 9.85
N LEU A 332 -18.15 -5.52 9.49
CA LEU A 332 -17.46 -5.10 8.26
C LEU A 332 -15.97 -5.42 8.34
N ALA A 333 -15.33 -5.16 9.49
CA ALA A 333 -13.94 -5.52 9.71
C ALA A 333 -13.70 -7.02 9.50
N LYS A 334 -14.54 -7.88 10.09
CA LYS A 334 -14.44 -9.35 9.91
C LYS A 334 -14.55 -9.77 8.44
N ALA A 335 -15.50 -9.22 7.71
CA ALA A 335 -15.68 -9.54 6.30
C ALA A 335 -14.48 -9.10 5.46
N SER A 336 -13.99 -7.87 5.70
CA SER A 336 -12.82 -7.32 4.98
C SER A 336 -11.53 -8.06 5.31
N ALA A 337 -11.33 -8.43 6.58
CA ALA A 337 -10.18 -9.24 6.99
C ALA A 337 -10.18 -10.62 6.33
N ALA A 338 -11.33 -11.27 6.24
CA ALA A 338 -11.46 -12.55 5.54
C ALA A 338 -11.13 -12.40 4.04
N ALA A 339 -11.66 -11.37 3.39
CA ALA A 339 -11.38 -11.09 1.98
C ALA A 339 -9.90 -10.75 1.73
N THR A 340 -9.25 -10.01 2.64
CA THR A 340 -7.80 -9.74 2.56
C THR A 340 -7.01 -11.04 2.65
N SER A 341 -7.31 -11.88 3.66
CA SER A 341 -6.63 -13.16 3.86
C SER A 341 -6.80 -14.10 2.67
N GLU A 342 -8.00 -14.17 2.08
CA GLU A 342 -8.30 -15.01 0.91
C GLU A 342 -7.49 -14.56 -0.32
N ARG A 343 -7.42 -13.24 -0.58
CA ARG A 343 -6.68 -12.70 -1.73
C ARG A 343 -5.16 -12.82 -1.56
N ALA A 344 -4.67 -12.80 -0.33
CA ALA A 344 -3.25 -12.95 -0.01
C ALA A 344 -2.84 -14.43 0.21
N ASP A 345 -3.76 -15.39 0.08
CA ASP A 345 -3.47 -16.84 0.23
C ASP A 345 -2.74 -17.41 -1.01
N LEU A 346 -1.57 -16.86 -1.26
CA LEU A 346 -0.69 -17.23 -2.36
C LEU A 346 0.49 -18.03 -1.79
N GLN A 347 0.20 -19.27 -1.35
CA GLN A 347 1.09 -20.12 -0.57
C GLN A 347 2.49 -20.31 -1.15
N GLU A 348 2.62 -20.48 -2.46
CA GLU A 348 3.91 -20.65 -3.11
C GLU A 348 4.66 -19.31 -3.22
N LEU A 349 3.93 -18.21 -3.48
CA LEU A 349 4.52 -16.89 -3.71
C LEU A 349 5.06 -16.28 -2.40
N MET A 350 4.30 -16.37 -1.29
CA MET A 350 4.71 -15.80 0.00
C MET A 350 5.97 -16.44 0.60
N ARG A 351 6.44 -17.56 0.04
CA ARG A 351 7.69 -18.25 0.40
C ARG A 351 8.87 -17.81 -0.43
N GLN A 352 8.64 -17.06 -1.50
CA GLN A 352 9.69 -16.56 -2.37
C GLN A 352 10.31 -15.27 -1.80
N PRO A 353 11.61 -15.04 -2.04
CA PRO A 353 12.23 -13.76 -1.71
C PRO A 353 11.47 -12.58 -2.33
N GLY A 354 11.33 -11.48 -1.57
CA GLY A 354 10.60 -10.28 -1.99
C GLY A 354 9.08 -10.32 -1.74
N PHE A 355 8.48 -11.50 -1.49
CA PHE A 355 7.03 -11.64 -1.30
C PHE A 355 6.59 -11.93 0.13
N ALA A 356 7.50 -11.78 1.11
CA ALA A 356 7.18 -12.03 2.53
C ALA A 356 6.04 -11.13 3.07
N GLY A 357 5.85 -9.94 2.51
CA GLY A 357 4.75 -9.03 2.85
C GLY A 357 3.36 -9.67 2.72
N LEU A 358 3.18 -10.62 1.78
CA LEU A 358 1.94 -11.37 1.63
C LEU A 358 1.57 -12.17 2.88
N GLN A 359 2.55 -12.63 3.68
CA GLN A 359 2.26 -13.31 4.95
C GLN A 359 1.53 -12.38 5.93
N HIS A 360 1.89 -11.08 5.95
CA HIS A 360 1.24 -10.10 6.81
C HIS A 360 -0.22 -9.88 6.40
N TYR A 361 -0.49 -9.70 5.12
CA TYR A 361 -1.85 -9.59 4.59
C TYR A 361 -2.68 -10.86 4.82
N TRP A 362 -2.09 -12.03 4.60
CA TRP A 362 -2.76 -13.31 4.85
C TRP A 362 -3.18 -13.48 6.32
N LEU A 363 -2.42 -12.91 7.26
CA LEU A 363 -2.69 -12.97 8.69
C LEU A 363 -3.72 -11.94 9.18
N THR A 364 -4.29 -11.09 8.31
CA THR A 364 -5.28 -10.07 8.70
C THR A 364 -6.46 -10.67 9.46
N GLY A 365 -6.93 -11.87 9.07
CA GLY A 365 -7.98 -12.58 9.81
C GLY A 365 -7.60 -12.97 11.24
N TRP A 366 -6.32 -13.21 11.54
CA TRP A 366 -5.84 -13.45 12.89
C TRP A 366 -5.76 -12.16 13.71
N PHE A 367 -5.29 -11.07 13.12
CA PHE A 367 -5.28 -9.75 13.74
C PHE A 367 -6.70 -9.27 14.07
N ASP A 368 -7.66 -9.49 13.17
CA ASP A 368 -9.07 -9.16 13.38
C ASP A 368 -9.68 -9.93 14.57
N ARG A 369 -9.42 -11.24 14.67
CA ARG A 369 -9.91 -12.04 15.81
C ARG A 369 -9.38 -11.51 17.14
N VAL A 370 -8.09 -11.14 17.20
CA VAL A 370 -7.51 -10.55 18.41
C VAL A 370 -8.09 -9.16 18.68
N ARG A 371 -8.18 -8.31 17.66
CA ARG A 371 -8.69 -6.95 17.80
C ARG A 371 -10.11 -6.91 18.37
N PHE A 372 -10.96 -7.84 17.95
CA PHE A 372 -12.37 -7.89 18.33
C PHE A 372 -12.70 -8.97 19.37
N GLY A 373 -11.69 -9.59 19.99
CA GLY A 373 -11.88 -10.54 21.09
C GLY A 373 -12.60 -11.82 20.69
N ARG A 374 -12.43 -12.29 19.44
CA ARG A 374 -13.08 -13.53 18.96
C ARG A 374 -12.26 -14.75 19.38
N TRP A 375 -12.09 -14.92 20.69
CA TRP A 375 -11.18 -15.90 21.29
C TRP A 375 -11.55 -17.34 20.94
N ASP A 376 -12.83 -17.65 20.83
CA ASP A 376 -13.32 -18.99 20.45
C ASP A 376 -12.96 -19.36 18.99
N GLU A 377 -12.72 -18.34 18.14
CA GLU A 377 -12.26 -18.53 16.76
C GLU A 377 -10.71 -18.68 16.67
N ILE A 378 -10.01 -18.57 17.80
CA ILE A 378 -8.54 -18.72 17.90
C ILE A 378 -8.17 -20.03 18.59
N VAL A 379 -8.82 -20.32 19.72
CA VAL A 379 -8.46 -21.46 20.57
C VAL A 379 -8.61 -22.78 19.82
N GLY A 380 -7.57 -23.62 19.86
CA GLY A 380 -7.57 -24.93 19.22
C GLY A 380 -7.41 -24.92 17.70
N VAL A 381 -7.33 -23.76 17.06
CA VAL A 381 -7.02 -23.67 15.63
C VAL A 381 -5.53 -23.98 15.42
N PRO A 382 -5.18 -24.95 14.54
CA PRO A 382 -3.79 -25.29 14.26
C PRO A 382 -3.03 -24.11 13.63
N ASN A 383 -1.69 -24.13 13.77
CA ASN A 383 -0.83 -23.22 13.03
C ASN A 383 -1.01 -23.49 11.52
N PRO A 384 -1.40 -22.48 10.73
CA PRO A 384 -1.73 -22.68 9.32
C PRO A 384 -0.49 -22.90 8.42
N ALA A 385 0.69 -22.46 8.86
CA ALA A 385 1.95 -22.64 8.14
C ALA A 385 3.14 -22.74 9.11
N PRO A 386 3.38 -23.94 9.72
CA PRO A 386 4.46 -24.14 10.70
C PRO A 386 5.87 -23.94 10.14
N ASP A 387 6.02 -23.97 8.83
CA ASP A 387 7.27 -23.73 8.09
C ASP A 387 7.60 -22.23 7.92
N LEU A 388 6.65 -21.34 8.17
CA LEU A 388 6.83 -19.90 8.09
C LEU A 388 7.01 -19.29 9.49
N PRO A 389 8.22 -18.82 9.86
CA PRO A 389 8.51 -18.31 11.19
C PRO A 389 7.63 -17.12 11.61
N TYR A 390 7.37 -16.18 10.68
CA TYR A 390 6.52 -15.04 10.97
C TYR A 390 5.06 -15.45 11.23
N VAL A 391 4.50 -16.33 10.40
CA VAL A 391 3.14 -16.87 10.60
C VAL A 391 3.04 -17.59 11.95
N THR A 392 4.06 -18.39 12.28
CA THR A 392 4.14 -19.09 13.57
C THR A 392 4.20 -18.12 14.75
N ALA A 393 4.96 -17.03 14.64
CA ALA A 393 5.04 -16.00 15.68
C ALA A 393 3.67 -15.34 15.93
N ILE A 394 2.97 -14.91 14.88
CA ILE A 394 1.65 -14.28 15.00
C ILE A 394 0.59 -15.28 15.47
N TRP A 395 0.66 -16.54 15.05
CA TRP A 395 -0.20 -17.59 15.59
C TRP A 395 0.01 -17.77 17.10
N HIS A 396 1.27 -17.82 17.60
CA HIS A 396 1.55 -17.89 19.04
C HIS A 396 1.07 -16.64 19.78
N TYR A 397 1.20 -15.45 19.17
CA TYR A 397 0.64 -14.22 19.71
C TYR A 397 -0.87 -14.34 19.93
N ALA A 398 -1.61 -14.74 18.92
CA ALA A 398 -3.07 -14.85 18.98
C ALA A 398 -3.52 -15.89 20.03
N GLN A 399 -2.87 -17.07 20.07
CA GLN A 399 -3.15 -18.11 21.07
C GLN A 399 -2.85 -17.62 22.51
N ALA A 400 -1.73 -16.89 22.70
CA ALA A 400 -1.38 -16.32 24.00
C ALA A 400 -2.41 -15.28 24.47
N MET A 401 -2.82 -14.36 23.57
CA MET A 401 -3.84 -13.35 23.86
C MET A 401 -5.17 -14.00 24.26
N ALA A 402 -5.62 -15.02 23.51
CA ALA A 402 -6.83 -15.77 23.84
C ALA A 402 -6.72 -16.47 25.19
N ALA A 403 -5.55 -17.05 25.50
CA ALA A 403 -5.31 -17.72 26.79
C ALA A 403 -5.34 -16.72 27.96
N VAL A 404 -4.74 -15.53 27.83
CA VAL A 404 -4.80 -14.46 28.84
C VAL A 404 -6.27 -14.05 29.11
N ARG A 405 -7.07 -13.83 28.05
CA ARG A 405 -8.47 -13.39 28.18
C ARG A 405 -9.40 -14.47 28.75
N GLN A 406 -8.98 -15.73 28.71
CA GLN A 406 -9.69 -16.87 29.28
C GLN A 406 -9.11 -17.32 30.64
N ASP A 407 -8.26 -16.51 31.25
CA ASP A 407 -7.58 -16.77 32.53
C ASP A 407 -6.74 -18.08 32.55
N ARG A 408 -6.27 -18.51 31.37
CA ARG A 408 -5.38 -19.67 31.19
C ARG A 408 -3.92 -19.23 31.12
N LEU A 409 -3.44 -18.59 32.22
CA LEU A 409 -2.15 -17.89 32.22
C LEU A 409 -0.95 -18.83 31.97
N ALA A 410 -1.04 -20.11 32.37
CA ALA A 410 0.02 -21.09 32.11
C ALA A 410 0.13 -21.42 30.60
N ASP A 411 -0.98 -21.48 29.89
CA ASP A 411 -0.98 -21.69 28.44
C ASP A 411 -0.41 -20.46 27.72
N ALA A 412 -0.78 -19.26 28.20
CA ALA A 412 -0.22 -18.00 27.68
C ALA A 412 1.30 -17.92 27.86
N ASP A 413 1.84 -18.31 29.05
CA ASP A 413 3.29 -18.43 29.27
C ASP A 413 3.94 -19.41 28.28
N ALA A 414 3.30 -20.55 28.02
CA ALA A 414 3.82 -21.55 27.10
C ALA A 414 3.89 -21.03 25.66
N HIS A 415 2.88 -20.26 25.23
CA HIS A 415 2.90 -19.62 23.92
C HIS A 415 3.92 -18.48 23.86
N LEU A 416 4.04 -17.65 24.90
CA LEU A 416 5.05 -16.58 24.98
C LEU A 416 6.47 -17.14 24.92
N ALA A 417 6.73 -18.27 25.62
CA ALA A 417 8.03 -18.93 25.60
C ALA A 417 8.45 -19.39 24.19
N LYS A 418 7.49 -19.68 23.32
CA LYS A 418 7.73 -20.04 21.91
C LYS A 418 7.79 -18.81 20.99
N LEU A 419 7.05 -17.76 21.30
CA LEU A 419 7.06 -16.50 20.55
C LEU A 419 8.40 -15.77 20.69
N ARG A 420 8.97 -15.70 21.87
CA ARG A 420 10.23 -14.99 22.17
C ARG A 420 11.39 -15.32 21.24
N PRO A 421 11.78 -16.60 21.05
CA PRO A 421 12.87 -16.92 20.14
C PRO A 421 12.56 -16.54 18.68
N LEU A 422 11.31 -16.65 18.24
CA LEU A 422 10.90 -16.23 16.89
C LEU A 422 11.03 -14.71 16.72
N ALA A 423 10.54 -13.92 17.68
CA ALA A 423 10.65 -12.46 17.64
C ALA A 423 12.10 -11.95 17.70
N ALA A 424 13.00 -12.74 18.31
CA ALA A 424 14.43 -12.43 18.44
C ALA A 424 15.28 -12.98 17.28
N ASP A 425 14.71 -13.77 16.36
CA ASP A 425 15.45 -14.38 15.26
C ASP A 425 15.89 -13.32 14.24
N PRO A 426 17.22 -13.14 14.01
CA PRO A 426 17.70 -12.19 13.00
C PRO A 426 17.26 -12.51 11.56
N ALA A 427 16.88 -13.76 11.28
CA ALA A 427 16.35 -14.13 9.95
C ALA A 427 15.04 -13.40 9.62
N MET A 428 14.25 -13.03 10.63
CA MET A 428 13.03 -12.25 10.43
C MET A 428 13.30 -10.82 9.96
N ASP A 429 14.49 -10.27 10.22
CA ASP A 429 14.87 -8.94 9.73
C ASP A 429 15.11 -8.93 8.21
N GLN A 430 15.21 -10.10 7.57
CA GLN A 430 15.32 -10.25 6.12
C GLN A 430 13.95 -10.40 5.42
N LEU A 431 12.89 -10.61 6.17
CA LEU A 431 11.53 -10.72 5.65
C LEU A 431 10.89 -9.33 5.62
N LEU A 432 10.89 -8.70 4.47
CA LEU A 432 10.45 -7.31 4.32
C LEU A 432 8.98 -7.23 3.87
N VAL A 433 8.31 -6.20 4.34
CA VAL A 433 7.03 -5.73 3.79
C VAL A 433 7.36 -4.77 2.66
N TRP A 434 7.13 -5.18 1.41
CA TRP A 434 7.34 -4.37 0.20
C TRP A 434 8.72 -3.68 0.15
N ASP A 435 9.78 -4.42 0.56
CA ASP A 435 11.16 -3.93 0.65
C ASP A 435 11.39 -2.71 1.56
N ARG A 436 10.43 -2.36 2.42
CA ARG A 436 10.44 -1.13 3.23
C ARG A 436 10.87 -1.34 4.68
N TYR A 437 10.32 -2.35 5.36
CA TYR A 437 10.64 -2.63 6.76
C TYR A 437 10.44 -4.11 7.11
N PRO A 438 11.17 -4.61 8.14
CA PRO A 438 11.09 -6.01 8.54
C PRO A 438 9.76 -6.40 9.19
N LEU A 439 9.24 -7.58 8.86
CA LEU A 439 8.15 -8.27 9.59
C LEU A 439 8.52 -8.53 11.06
N ALA A 440 9.81 -8.57 11.38
CA ALA A 440 10.33 -8.68 12.74
C ALA A 440 9.76 -7.61 13.70
N HIS A 441 9.46 -6.39 13.21
CA HIS A 441 8.84 -5.35 14.03
C HIS A 441 7.49 -5.82 14.59
N ALA A 442 6.61 -6.36 13.74
CA ALA A 442 5.31 -6.86 14.17
C ALA A 442 5.45 -8.04 15.15
N ALA A 443 6.39 -8.97 14.92
CA ALA A 443 6.64 -10.09 15.82
C ALA A 443 7.18 -9.62 17.20
N ARG A 444 8.03 -8.60 17.23
CA ARG A 444 8.54 -7.99 18.47
C ARG A 444 7.46 -7.24 19.22
N ILE A 445 6.60 -6.47 18.54
CA ILE A 445 5.44 -5.81 19.16
C ILE A 445 4.48 -6.87 19.73
N ALA A 446 4.24 -7.95 19.02
CA ALA A 446 3.41 -9.08 19.47
C ALA A 446 3.95 -9.67 20.77
N GLU A 447 5.26 -9.92 20.84
CA GLU A 447 5.93 -10.45 22.05
C GLU A 447 5.79 -9.48 23.24
N ARG A 448 6.05 -8.17 23.03
CA ARG A 448 5.91 -7.15 24.08
C ARG A 448 4.45 -7.03 24.55
N THR A 449 3.50 -7.11 23.64
CA THR A 449 2.07 -7.04 23.97
C THR A 449 1.64 -8.23 24.83
N VAL A 450 2.02 -9.47 24.47
CA VAL A 450 1.73 -10.66 25.31
C VAL A 450 2.40 -10.58 26.65
N THR A 451 3.66 -10.17 26.71
CA THR A 451 4.41 -9.98 27.98
C THR A 451 3.66 -9.03 28.89
N ALA A 452 3.21 -7.90 28.36
CA ALA A 452 2.47 -6.89 29.11
C ALA A 452 1.09 -7.38 29.59
N GLU A 453 0.35 -8.07 28.74
CA GLU A 453 -0.98 -8.57 29.08
C GLU A 453 -0.93 -9.66 30.15
N LEU A 454 0.08 -10.54 30.11
CA LEU A 454 0.35 -11.51 31.18
C LEU A 454 0.73 -10.82 32.50
N ALA A 455 1.59 -9.79 32.46
CA ALA A 455 1.97 -9.02 33.63
C ALA A 455 0.74 -8.30 34.23
N ALA A 456 -0.07 -7.66 33.40
CA ALA A 456 -1.30 -6.99 33.84
C ALA A 456 -2.32 -7.97 34.46
N ALA A 457 -2.49 -9.16 33.89
CA ALA A 457 -3.36 -10.21 34.44
C ALA A 457 -2.88 -10.69 35.83
N ARG A 458 -1.58 -10.56 36.12
CA ARG A 458 -0.98 -10.87 37.43
C ARG A 458 -0.93 -9.68 38.39
N GLY A 459 -1.45 -8.51 38.00
CA GLY A 459 -1.39 -7.28 38.78
C GLY A 459 -0.03 -6.56 38.76
N GLN A 460 0.89 -6.98 37.91
CA GLN A 460 2.23 -6.40 37.74
C GLN A 460 2.18 -5.24 36.74
N PHE A 461 1.48 -4.16 37.10
CA PHE A 461 1.15 -3.08 36.17
C PHE A 461 2.35 -2.25 35.70
N ASP A 462 3.40 -2.12 36.55
CA ASP A 462 4.61 -1.40 36.18
C ASP A 462 5.40 -2.19 35.11
N ASP A 463 5.52 -3.51 35.27
CA ASP A 463 6.14 -4.39 34.27
C ASP A 463 5.35 -4.37 32.94
N ALA A 464 4.01 -4.37 33.05
CA ALA A 464 3.13 -4.28 31.88
C ALA A 464 3.32 -2.95 31.12
N ALA A 465 3.36 -1.84 31.87
CA ALA A 465 3.57 -0.51 31.27
C ALA A 465 4.96 -0.39 30.61
N ALA A 466 6.01 -0.94 31.25
CA ALA A 466 7.36 -0.96 30.70
C ALA A 466 7.42 -1.75 29.37
N ALA A 467 6.86 -2.96 29.34
CA ALA A 467 6.83 -3.79 28.12
C ALA A 467 6.06 -3.12 26.98
N LEU A 468 4.92 -2.45 27.27
CA LEU A 468 4.17 -1.69 26.27
C LEU A 468 4.92 -0.44 25.81
N GLY A 469 5.68 0.21 26.69
CA GLY A 469 6.57 1.32 26.33
C GLY A 469 7.64 0.89 25.31
N GLU A 470 8.22 -0.30 25.48
CA GLU A 470 9.14 -0.88 24.50
C GLU A 470 8.42 -1.24 23.19
N GLY A 471 7.20 -1.78 23.26
CA GLY A 471 6.37 -2.05 22.07
C GLY A 471 6.03 -0.78 21.29
N ILE A 472 5.70 0.31 21.98
CA ILE A 472 5.47 1.64 21.39
C ILE A 472 6.72 2.17 20.70
N ALA A 473 7.90 2.00 21.32
CA ALA A 473 9.15 2.44 20.71
C ALA A 473 9.45 1.71 19.39
N ILE A 474 9.10 0.42 19.29
CA ILE A 474 9.21 -0.36 18.04
C ILE A 474 8.18 0.13 17.02
N GLU A 475 6.91 0.31 17.43
CA GLU A 475 5.83 0.78 16.56
C GLU A 475 6.16 2.16 15.98
N ASP A 476 6.66 3.09 16.81
CA ASP A 476 7.02 4.45 16.39
C ASP A 476 8.24 4.50 15.46
N ALA A 477 9.06 3.46 15.43
CA ALA A 477 10.23 3.34 14.56
C ALA A 477 9.89 2.73 13.18
N ILE A 478 8.69 2.16 13.01
CA ILE A 478 8.25 1.66 11.69
C ILE A 478 8.06 2.87 10.77
N PRO A 479 8.64 2.87 9.56
CA PRO A 479 8.35 3.90 8.56
C PRO A 479 6.84 4.02 8.29
N TYR A 480 6.43 5.23 7.88
CA TYR A 480 5.03 5.46 7.50
C TYR A 480 4.55 4.40 6.50
N ASP A 481 3.43 3.78 6.79
CA ASP A 481 2.77 2.75 5.98
C ASP A 481 1.26 2.77 6.17
N GLU A 482 0.52 2.30 5.21
CA GLU A 482 -0.93 2.28 5.22
C GLU A 482 -1.50 0.95 4.70
N PRO A 483 -2.30 0.30 5.51
CA PRO A 483 -2.46 0.52 6.97
C PRO A 483 -1.13 0.37 7.73
N PRO A 484 -1.05 0.90 8.98
CA PRO A 484 0.16 0.77 9.79
C PRO A 484 0.60 -0.68 9.95
N GLY A 485 1.92 -0.91 9.99
CA GLY A 485 2.53 -2.24 10.08
C GLY A 485 2.23 -3.03 11.37
N TRP A 486 1.43 -2.46 12.29
CA TRP A 486 0.85 -3.16 13.42
C TRP A 486 -0.67 -2.93 13.50
N HIS A 487 -1.41 -3.99 13.71
CA HIS A 487 -2.88 -4.06 13.52
C HIS A 487 -3.73 -3.24 14.51
N ALA A 488 -3.16 -2.83 15.62
CA ALA A 488 -3.85 -2.02 16.63
C ALA A 488 -2.83 -1.20 17.40
N PRO A 489 -2.99 0.12 17.51
CA PRO A 489 -2.04 0.95 18.22
C PRO A 489 -1.73 0.42 19.61
N VAL A 490 -0.44 0.20 19.92
CA VAL A 490 0.00 -0.33 21.23
C VAL A 490 -0.45 0.59 22.37
N ARG A 491 -0.59 1.88 22.09
CA ARG A 491 -1.10 2.89 23.03
C ARG A 491 -2.53 2.60 23.49
N HIS A 492 -3.36 1.92 22.70
CA HIS A 492 -4.68 1.47 23.15
C HIS A 492 -4.58 0.50 24.31
N THR A 493 -3.64 -0.44 24.25
CA THR A 493 -3.39 -1.42 25.32
C THR A 493 -2.77 -0.74 26.54
N LEU A 494 -1.77 0.14 26.35
CA LEU A 494 -1.12 0.86 27.45
C LEU A 494 -2.11 1.71 28.23
N GLY A 495 -2.95 2.49 27.54
CA GLY A 495 -3.95 3.32 28.19
C GLY A 495 -4.97 2.50 29.01
N ALA A 496 -5.39 1.34 28.49
CA ALA A 496 -6.29 0.43 29.22
C ALA A 496 -5.61 -0.18 30.46
N VAL A 497 -4.34 -0.60 30.37
CA VAL A 497 -3.55 -1.12 31.50
C VAL A 497 -3.38 -0.04 32.58
N LEU A 498 -3.08 1.19 32.20
CA LEU A 498 -2.94 2.31 33.14
C LEU A 498 -4.25 2.62 33.86
N LEU A 499 -5.40 2.59 33.16
CA LEU A 499 -6.72 2.73 33.80
C LEU A 499 -7.00 1.59 34.77
N GLN A 500 -6.68 0.35 34.41
CA GLN A 500 -6.81 -0.82 35.29
C GLN A 500 -5.93 -0.69 36.54
N ALA A 501 -4.74 -0.09 36.41
CA ALA A 501 -3.81 0.19 37.50
C ALA A 501 -4.23 1.38 38.41
N GLY A 502 -5.35 2.08 38.10
CA GLY A 502 -5.76 3.29 38.84
C GLY A 502 -4.88 4.51 38.56
N ARG A 503 -4.27 4.58 37.36
CA ARG A 503 -3.36 5.66 36.91
C ARG A 503 -4.00 6.51 35.79
N PRO A 504 -5.17 7.14 36.02
CA PRO A 504 -5.94 7.79 34.95
C PRO A 504 -5.24 9.01 34.33
N ALA A 505 -4.39 9.71 35.07
CA ALA A 505 -3.65 10.87 34.53
C ALA A 505 -2.61 10.44 33.49
N GLU A 506 -1.96 9.30 33.68
CA GLU A 506 -1.00 8.76 32.71
C GLU A 506 -1.74 8.16 31.51
N ALA A 507 -2.86 7.47 31.72
CA ALA A 507 -3.72 6.99 30.64
C ALA A 507 -4.22 8.13 29.75
N GLU A 508 -4.62 9.27 30.35
CA GLU A 508 -5.01 10.47 29.61
C GLU A 508 -3.89 10.94 28.67
N ALA A 509 -2.65 11.03 29.17
CA ALA A 509 -1.52 11.45 28.35
C ALA A 509 -1.30 10.51 27.15
N VAL A 510 -1.40 9.19 27.37
CA VAL A 510 -1.27 8.17 26.32
C VAL A 510 -2.36 8.31 25.26
N TYR A 511 -3.63 8.46 25.66
CA TYR A 511 -4.73 8.60 24.71
C TYR A 511 -4.69 9.93 23.94
N ARG A 512 -4.24 11.02 24.57
CA ARG A 512 -4.05 12.30 23.86
C ARG A 512 -2.97 12.20 22.81
N GLU A 513 -1.86 11.52 23.10
CA GLU A 513 -0.80 11.28 22.10
C GLU A 513 -1.31 10.38 20.96
N GLU A 514 -2.09 9.35 21.27
CA GLU A 514 -2.65 8.48 20.24
C GLU A 514 -3.64 9.23 19.34
N LEU A 515 -4.48 10.10 19.92
CA LEU A 515 -5.41 10.95 19.14
C LEU A 515 -4.71 12.04 18.33
N ARG A 516 -3.47 12.39 18.66
CA ARG A 516 -2.63 13.25 17.81
C ARG A 516 -2.14 12.51 16.57
N ARG A 517 -1.84 11.21 16.68
CA ARG A 517 -1.36 10.34 15.60
C ARG A 517 -2.51 9.84 14.72
N ASN A 518 -3.55 9.35 15.35
CA ASN A 518 -4.75 8.80 14.76
C ASN A 518 -5.99 9.58 15.24
N PRO A 519 -6.25 10.77 14.68
CA PRO A 519 -7.36 11.62 15.12
C PRO A 519 -8.70 10.90 15.03
N GLY A 520 -9.62 11.24 15.92
CA GLY A 520 -11.00 10.79 15.83
C GLY A 520 -11.25 9.29 16.03
N ASN A 521 -10.22 8.46 16.30
CA ASN A 521 -10.47 7.05 16.54
C ASN A 521 -11.26 6.81 17.82
N GLY A 522 -12.29 5.98 17.73
CA GLY A 522 -13.23 5.77 18.83
C GLY A 522 -12.61 5.06 20.03
N TRP A 523 -11.64 4.18 19.84
CA TRP A 523 -10.98 3.46 20.93
C TRP A 523 -10.26 4.41 21.90
N SER A 524 -9.48 5.35 21.37
CA SER A 524 -8.80 6.36 22.19
C SER A 524 -9.74 7.39 22.77
N LEU A 525 -10.79 7.77 22.04
CA LEU A 525 -11.82 8.67 22.58
C LEU A 525 -12.56 8.03 23.77
N PHE A 526 -12.90 6.74 23.68
CA PHE A 526 -13.46 5.99 24.80
C PHE A 526 -12.52 5.98 26.01
N GLY A 527 -11.26 5.59 25.79
CA GLY A 527 -10.26 5.53 26.86
C GLY A 527 -9.99 6.90 27.49
N LEU A 528 -9.91 7.96 26.68
CA LEU A 528 -9.72 9.33 27.17
C LEU A 528 -10.92 9.79 28.01
N ALA A 529 -12.16 9.52 27.56
CA ALA A 529 -13.36 9.86 28.33
C ALA A 529 -13.31 9.18 29.71
N ARG A 530 -13.01 7.89 29.78
CA ARG A 530 -12.87 7.13 31.04
C ARG A 530 -11.75 7.66 31.93
N SER A 531 -10.63 8.09 31.34
CA SER A 531 -9.52 8.69 32.08
C SER A 531 -9.90 10.02 32.71
N LEU A 532 -10.64 10.86 32.00
CA LEU A 532 -11.09 12.16 32.46
C LEU A 532 -12.21 12.02 33.54
N GLU A 533 -13.14 11.09 33.35
CA GLU A 533 -14.17 10.74 34.34
C GLU A 533 -13.55 10.32 35.69
N ALA A 534 -12.56 9.41 35.63
CA ALA A 534 -11.88 8.94 36.84
C ALA A 534 -11.13 10.04 37.60
N GLN A 535 -10.78 11.13 36.89
CA GLN A 535 -10.15 12.32 37.49
C GLN A 535 -11.15 13.42 37.90
N GLY A 536 -12.46 13.24 37.64
CA GLY A 536 -13.48 14.25 37.86
C GLY A 536 -13.35 15.49 36.97
N LYS A 537 -12.71 15.37 35.81
CA LYS A 537 -12.50 16.49 34.88
C LYS A 537 -13.76 16.77 34.03
N PRO A 538 -14.23 18.02 33.95
CA PRO A 538 -15.46 18.36 33.21
C PRO A 538 -15.34 18.14 31.69
N GLU A 539 -14.14 18.10 31.14
CA GLU A 539 -13.86 17.81 29.72
C GLU A 539 -14.38 16.42 29.32
N ALA A 540 -14.54 15.48 30.25
CA ALA A 540 -15.06 14.14 30.01
C ALA A 540 -16.36 14.15 29.19
N VAL A 541 -17.29 15.08 29.46
CA VAL A 541 -18.55 15.19 28.74
C VAL A 541 -18.35 15.52 27.26
N GLN A 542 -17.43 16.42 26.95
CA GLN A 542 -17.11 16.77 25.55
C GLN A 542 -16.45 15.62 24.79
N VAL A 543 -15.52 14.93 25.45
CA VAL A 543 -14.83 13.76 24.85
C VAL A 543 -15.82 12.61 24.66
N GLN A 544 -16.77 12.43 25.57
CA GLN A 544 -17.81 11.41 25.41
C GLN A 544 -18.75 11.71 24.23
N ALA A 545 -19.08 12.98 23.99
CA ALA A 545 -19.84 13.39 22.80
C ALA A 545 -19.05 13.10 21.50
N ARG A 546 -17.74 13.39 21.50
CA ARG A 546 -16.85 13.04 20.36
C ARG A 546 -16.77 11.53 20.15
N PHE A 547 -16.70 10.76 21.23
CA PHE A 547 -16.75 9.29 21.15
C PHE A 547 -18.06 8.81 20.53
N ALA A 548 -19.21 9.32 20.98
CA ALA A 548 -20.51 8.95 20.44
C ALA A 548 -20.63 9.23 18.94
N GLU A 549 -20.07 10.34 18.47
CA GLU A 549 -20.00 10.67 17.04
C GLU A 549 -19.08 9.72 16.27
N ALA A 550 -17.87 9.47 16.78
CA ALA A 550 -16.92 8.55 16.16
C ALA A 550 -17.43 7.10 16.11
N TRP A 551 -18.31 6.73 17.03
CA TRP A 551 -18.84 5.38 17.21
C TRP A 551 -20.25 5.17 16.66
N ARG A 552 -20.77 6.15 15.89
CA ARG A 552 -22.16 6.11 15.38
C ARG A 552 -22.44 4.95 14.43
N ASN A 553 -21.39 4.45 13.73
CA ASN A 553 -21.47 3.34 12.79
C ASN A 553 -20.99 2.01 13.41
N ALA A 554 -20.61 2.02 14.68
CA ALA A 554 -20.10 0.84 15.36
C ALA A 554 -21.22 -0.16 15.69
N ASP A 555 -20.90 -1.43 15.58
CA ASP A 555 -21.76 -2.55 16.00
C ASP A 555 -21.27 -3.21 17.30
N ILE A 556 -20.13 -2.77 17.83
CA ILE A 556 -19.57 -3.27 19.10
C ILE A 556 -19.71 -2.24 20.21
N ARG A 557 -19.70 -2.74 21.46
CA ARG A 557 -19.70 -1.90 22.67
C ARG A 557 -18.39 -2.11 23.43
N PRO A 558 -17.47 -1.11 23.41
CA PRO A 558 -16.21 -1.27 24.09
C PRO A 558 -16.38 -1.21 25.61
N THR A 559 -15.66 -2.06 26.32
CA THR A 559 -15.51 -1.99 27.79
C THR A 559 -14.17 -1.36 28.18
N ALA A 560 -13.21 -1.39 27.28
CA ALA A 560 -11.91 -0.73 27.36
C ALA A 560 -11.48 -0.31 25.95
N SER A 561 -10.36 0.40 25.80
CA SER A 561 -9.73 0.71 24.51
C SER A 561 -9.07 -0.53 23.84
N ARG A 562 -9.15 -1.67 24.50
CA ARG A 562 -8.80 -3.03 24.04
C ARG A 562 -9.87 -4.02 24.48
N ILE A 563 -9.95 -5.18 23.83
CA ILE A 563 -10.88 -6.26 24.17
C ILE A 563 -10.13 -7.42 24.82
#